data_2d183db3ce7f3945e1d92aaecfaa249b
#
_entry.id   2d183db3ce7f3945e1d92aaecfaa249b
#
_cell.length_a   1.000
_cell.length_b   1.000
_cell.length_c   1.000
_cell.angle_alpha   90.00
_cell.angle_beta   90.00
_cell.angle_gamma   90.00
#
_symmetry.space_group_name_H-M   'P 1'
#
loop_
_entity.id
_entity.type
_entity.pdbx_description
1 polymer ?
#
loop_
_entity_poly.entity_id
_entity_poly.type
_entity_poly.pdbx_seq_one_letter_code
_entity_poly.pdbx_strand_id
1 'polypeptide(L)'
;MATEPQVMAGANGRVTNTLEVGGSVVSQVNASDMTSWVYLQLASGKEVSPTDPQSSTEWDLALLRHQIKVNGGISGRGGVEVALVAGTAFSALTAAPQSGYVTDQVDSTDDDAEPDYAFVQRGTWYDYNVMTHVLTPKNQVYVVRATGGAYYKLQMTGYYDMAGSSGYPTFRWATVAAPQ
;
A
#
# COMPACT_ATOMS: atom_id res chain seq x y z
N MET A 1 -22.64 4.88 8.84
CA MET A 1 -22.19 3.51 8.48
C MET A 1 -21.17 3.66 7.38
N ALA A 2 -19.91 3.29 7.62
CA ALA A 2 -18.95 3.21 6.52
C ALA A 2 -19.42 2.08 5.60
N THR A 3 -19.64 2.38 4.34
CA THR A 3 -19.96 1.37 3.33
C THR A 3 -18.72 0.49 3.18
N GLU A 4 -18.85 -0.80 3.42
CA GLU A 4 -17.75 -1.73 3.14
C GLU A 4 -17.33 -1.60 1.67
N PRO A 5 -16.02 -1.66 1.39
CA PRO A 5 -15.54 -1.56 0.02
C PRO A 5 -16.17 -2.70 -0.81
N GLN A 6 -16.76 -2.34 -1.94
CA GLN A 6 -17.33 -3.30 -2.89
C GLN A 6 -16.23 -3.88 -3.76
N VAL A 7 -15.26 -4.54 -3.13
CA VAL A 7 -14.15 -5.16 -3.85
C VAL A 7 -14.61 -6.46 -4.47
N MET A 8 -14.37 -6.62 -5.76
CA MET A 8 -14.66 -7.85 -6.48
C MET A 8 -13.41 -8.73 -6.54
N ALA A 9 -13.61 -10.04 -6.31
CA ALA A 9 -12.57 -11.03 -6.53
C ALA A 9 -12.17 -11.12 -8.02
N GLY A 10 -10.92 -11.48 -8.27
CA GLY A 10 -10.37 -11.70 -9.60
C GLY A 10 -9.47 -10.58 -10.11
N ALA A 11 -9.05 -10.70 -11.36
CA ALA A 11 -8.14 -9.75 -11.99
C ALA A 11 -8.86 -8.46 -12.40
N ASN A 12 -8.22 -7.34 -12.12
CA ASN A 12 -8.62 -6.01 -12.56
C ASN A 12 -7.37 -5.28 -13.07
N GLY A 13 -7.12 -5.37 -14.37
CA GLY A 13 -5.85 -4.92 -14.94
C GLY A 13 -4.67 -5.69 -14.36
N ARG A 14 -3.72 -4.96 -13.78
CA ARG A 14 -2.52 -5.52 -13.13
C ARG A 14 -2.74 -5.87 -11.64
N VAL A 15 -3.93 -5.69 -11.11
CA VAL A 15 -4.30 -6.02 -9.73
C VAL A 15 -5.20 -7.24 -9.72
N THR A 16 -4.86 -8.24 -8.92
CA THR A 16 -5.69 -9.43 -8.70
C THR A 16 -6.09 -9.49 -7.23
N ASN A 17 -7.39 -9.57 -6.98
CA ASN A 17 -7.97 -9.60 -5.64
C ASN A 17 -8.49 -10.99 -5.28
N THR A 18 -8.17 -11.44 -4.08
CA THR A 18 -8.76 -12.62 -3.44
C THR A 18 -9.48 -12.17 -2.17
N LEU A 19 -10.75 -12.52 -2.04
CA LEU A 19 -11.52 -12.21 -0.84
C LEU A 19 -11.29 -13.31 0.19
N GLU A 20 -10.98 -12.91 1.43
CA GLU A 20 -10.78 -13.83 2.53
C GLU A 20 -12.05 -13.95 3.39
N VAL A 21 -12.19 -15.08 4.06
CA VAL A 21 -13.20 -15.26 5.10
C VAL A 21 -12.91 -14.24 6.23
N GLY A 22 -13.90 -13.43 6.59
CA GLY A 22 -13.74 -12.35 7.59
C GLY A 22 -13.61 -10.95 6.98
N GLY A 23 -13.73 -10.82 5.64
CA GLY A 23 -13.90 -9.54 4.95
C GLY A 23 -12.60 -8.83 4.57
N SER A 24 -11.43 -9.42 4.82
CA SER A 24 -10.18 -8.88 4.28
C SER A 24 -9.99 -9.26 2.82
N VAL A 25 -9.19 -8.46 2.12
CA VAL A 25 -8.81 -8.66 0.72
C VAL A 25 -7.32 -8.91 0.65
N VAL A 26 -6.89 -9.86 -0.16
CA VAL A 26 -5.50 -10.01 -0.57
C VAL A 26 -5.39 -9.52 -2.01
N SER A 27 -4.56 -8.49 -2.22
CA SER A 27 -4.27 -7.96 -3.54
C SER A 27 -2.84 -8.32 -3.93
N GLN A 28 -2.67 -8.88 -5.11
CA GLN A 28 -1.37 -9.01 -5.77
C GLN A 28 -1.33 -8.06 -6.95
N VAL A 29 -0.25 -7.29 -7.04
CA VAL A 29 -0.07 -6.28 -8.09
C VAL A 29 1.09 -6.68 -8.98
N ASN A 30 0.85 -6.80 -10.29
CA ASN A 30 1.93 -6.92 -11.25
C ASN A 30 2.59 -5.54 -11.46
N ALA A 31 3.55 -5.22 -10.62
CA ALA A 31 4.38 -4.01 -10.66
C ALA A 31 5.80 -4.34 -11.15
N SER A 32 5.94 -5.38 -11.97
CA SER A 32 7.24 -5.87 -12.46
C SER A 32 7.91 -4.97 -13.50
N ASP A 33 7.17 -4.06 -14.12
CA ASP A 33 7.72 -3.03 -15.00
C ASP A 33 8.73 -2.15 -14.24
N MET A 34 9.75 -1.64 -14.94
CA MET A 34 10.81 -0.84 -14.33
C MET A 34 10.50 0.67 -14.29
N THR A 35 9.46 1.11 -14.98
CA THR A 35 9.17 2.54 -15.18
C THR A 35 7.70 2.90 -15.01
N SER A 36 6.80 1.92 -15.14
CA SER A 36 5.36 2.14 -15.17
C SER A 36 4.72 1.82 -13.81
N TRP A 37 4.29 2.85 -13.12
CA TRP A 37 3.54 2.71 -11.85
C TRP A 37 2.17 2.08 -12.05
N VAL A 38 1.77 1.25 -11.10
CA VAL A 38 0.42 0.70 -11.00
C VAL A 38 -0.34 1.47 -9.93
N TYR A 39 -1.34 2.22 -10.35
CA TYR A 39 -2.17 3.02 -9.44
C TYR A 39 -3.37 2.22 -8.97
N LEU A 40 -3.66 2.25 -7.68
CA LEU A 40 -4.71 1.48 -7.02
C LEU A 40 -5.63 2.39 -6.21
N GLN A 41 -6.94 2.15 -6.32
CA GLN A 41 -7.95 2.74 -5.45
C GLN A 41 -8.39 1.69 -4.40
N LEU A 42 -8.19 1.96 -3.12
CA LEU A 42 -8.55 1.02 -2.04
C LEU A 42 -10.06 0.82 -1.91
N ALA A 43 -10.86 1.86 -2.09
CA ALA A 43 -12.32 1.74 -1.98
C ALA A 43 -12.93 0.70 -2.92
N SER A 44 -12.33 0.45 -4.07
CA SER A 44 -12.78 -0.52 -5.07
C SER A 44 -11.85 -1.72 -5.26
N GLY A 45 -10.61 -1.63 -4.75
CA GLY A 45 -9.56 -2.62 -5.01
C GLY A 45 -9.12 -2.69 -6.48
N LYS A 46 -9.37 -1.63 -7.26
CA LYS A 46 -9.14 -1.63 -8.70
C LYS A 46 -7.89 -0.87 -9.10
N GLU A 47 -7.25 -1.32 -10.17
CA GLU A 47 -6.31 -0.48 -10.90
C GLU A 47 -7.05 0.70 -11.51
N VAL A 48 -6.45 1.88 -11.42
CA VAL A 48 -6.93 3.11 -12.05
C VAL A 48 -5.82 3.69 -12.93
N SER A 49 -6.19 4.51 -13.91
CA SER A 49 -5.25 5.10 -14.87
C SER A 49 -5.43 6.61 -14.89
N PRO A 50 -4.98 7.33 -13.84
CA PRO A 50 -5.13 8.78 -13.80
C PRO A 50 -4.33 9.44 -14.92
N THR A 51 -4.95 10.39 -15.63
CA THR A 51 -4.29 11.15 -16.72
C THR A 51 -3.17 12.04 -16.14
N ASP A 52 -3.40 12.64 -14.98
CA ASP A 52 -2.41 13.39 -14.22
C ASP A 52 -2.42 12.88 -12.77
N PRO A 53 -1.52 11.96 -12.41
CA PRO A 53 -1.50 11.37 -11.09
C PRO A 53 -1.31 12.37 -9.95
N GLN A 54 -0.57 13.46 -10.18
CA GLN A 54 -0.34 14.47 -9.15
C GLN A 54 -1.59 15.27 -8.78
N SER A 55 -2.46 15.49 -9.74
CA SER A 55 -3.71 16.26 -9.55
C SER A 55 -4.92 15.40 -9.29
N SER A 56 -4.85 14.10 -9.60
CA SER A 56 -5.98 13.16 -9.46
C SER A 56 -6.20 12.74 -8.00
N THR A 57 -7.46 12.58 -7.63
CA THR A 57 -7.88 11.96 -6.36
C THR A 57 -8.46 10.56 -6.56
N GLU A 58 -8.27 9.97 -7.74
CA GLU A 58 -8.83 8.66 -8.10
C GLU A 58 -8.01 7.47 -7.57
N TRP A 59 -6.82 7.71 -7.05
CA TRP A 59 -5.93 6.66 -6.55
C TRP A 59 -5.50 6.93 -5.11
N ASP A 60 -5.14 5.88 -4.40
CA ASP A 60 -4.63 5.93 -3.03
C ASP A 60 -3.17 5.51 -2.93
N LEU A 61 -2.83 4.39 -3.56
CA LEU A 61 -1.49 3.82 -3.59
C LEU A 61 -1.01 3.66 -5.03
N ALA A 62 0.29 3.76 -5.23
CA ALA A 62 0.91 3.36 -6.49
C ALA A 62 2.15 2.51 -6.22
N LEU A 63 2.31 1.46 -7.01
CA LEU A 63 3.35 0.46 -6.83
C LEU A 63 4.23 0.38 -8.08
N LEU A 64 5.53 0.34 -7.85
CA LEU A 64 6.55 0.11 -8.87
C LEU A 64 7.63 -0.79 -8.25
N ARG A 65 7.70 -2.03 -8.68
CA ARG A 65 8.58 -3.01 -8.05
C ARG A 65 8.31 -3.08 -6.54
N HIS A 66 9.29 -2.80 -5.69
CA HIS A 66 9.18 -2.75 -4.24
C HIS A 66 8.75 -1.38 -3.68
N GLN A 67 8.75 -0.36 -4.52
CA GLN A 67 8.39 0.99 -4.13
C GLN A 67 6.87 1.16 -4.00
N ILE A 68 6.44 1.84 -2.97
CA ILE A 68 5.03 2.15 -2.72
C ILE A 68 4.94 3.64 -2.41
N LYS A 69 4.30 4.41 -3.28
CA LYS A 69 3.97 5.81 -3.01
C LYS A 69 2.49 5.97 -2.70
N VAL A 70 2.15 7.01 -1.96
CA VAL A 70 0.79 7.37 -1.61
C VAL A 70 0.34 8.63 -2.34
N ASN A 71 -0.96 8.79 -2.54
CA ASN A 71 -1.52 10.01 -3.12
C ASN A 71 -1.54 11.14 -2.08
N GLY A 72 -0.37 11.55 -1.64
CA GLY A 72 -0.19 12.58 -0.62
C GLY A 72 1.23 13.14 -0.64
N GLY A 73 1.42 14.28 0.00
CA GLY A 73 2.71 14.96 0.03
C GLY A 73 3.20 15.34 -1.37
N ILE A 74 4.42 14.96 -1.70
CA ILE A 74 5.02 15.26 -3.01
C ILE A 74 4.48 14.40 -4.15
N SER A 75 3.84 13.27 -3.85
CA SER A 75 3.39 12.31 -4.87
C SER A 75 1.97 12.57 -5.37
N GLY A 76 1.17 13.37 -4.67
CA GLY A 76 -0.18 13.68 -5.11
C GLY A 76 -0.99 14.54 -4.13
N ARG A 77 -2.18 14.96 -4.57
CA ARG A 77 -3.04 15.91 -3.85
C ARG A 77 -4.20 15.24 -3.09
N GLY A 78 -4.25 13.92 -3.07
CA GLY A 78 -5.34 13.16 -2.45
C GLY A 78 -5.35 13.16 -0.92
N GLY A 79 -4.29 13.64 -0.27
CA GLY A 79 -4.19 13.71 1.18
C GLY A 79 -4.05 12.34 1.85
N VAL A 80 -3.57 11.33 1.13
CA VAL A 80 -3.32 9.99 1.69
C VAL A 80 -2.14 10.02 2.64
N GLU A 81 -2.33 9.40 3.80
CA GLU A 81 -1.34 9.29 4.87
C GLU A 81 -1.25 7.85 5.37
N VAL A 82 -0.10 7.49 5.90
CA VAL A 82 0.18 6.13 6.41
C VAL A 82 0.75 6.19 7.82
N ALA A 83 0.22 5.37 8.71
CA ALA A 83 0.78 5.13 10.04
C ALA A 83 1.27 3.69 10.17
N LEU A 84 2.49 3.49 10.68
CA LEU A 84 2.98 2.17 11.09
C LEU A 84 2.43 1.85 12.49
N VAL A 85 1.74 0.71 12.62
CA VAL A 85 1.21 0.22 13.90
C VAL A 85 2.08 -0.94 14.39
N ALA A 86 3.14 -0.59 15.10
CA ALA A 86 4.10 -1.58 15.57
C ALA A 86 3.49 -2.51 16.64
N GLY A 87 3.87 -3.78 16.59
CA GLY A 87 3.53 -4.77 17.62
C GLY A 87 2.06 -5.21 17.67
N THR A 88 1.24 -4.80 16.70
CA THR A 88 -0.18 -5.18 16.63
C THR A 88 -0.39 -6.15 15.48
N ALA A 89 -1.06 -7.26 15.74
CA ALA A 89 -1.43 -8.20 14.69
C ALA A 89 -2.53 -7.61 13.79
N PHE A 90 -2.50 -7.96 12.51
CA PHE A 90 -3.50 -7.49 11.54
C PHE A 90 -4.95 -7.77 12.01
N SER A 91 -5.21 -8.97 12.54
CA SER A 91 -6.54 -9.36 13.04
C SER A 91 -6.99 -8.61 14.29
N ALA A 92 -6.05 -8.14 15.10
CA ALA A 92 -6.34 -7.44 16.36
C ALA A 92 -6.62 -5.94 16.17
N LEU A 93 -6.22 -5.36 15.04
CA LEU A 93 -6.41 -3.94 14.76
C LEU A 93 -7.84 -3.68 14.28
N THR A 94 -8.65 -3.00 15.10
CA THR A 94 -10.06 -2.71 14.83
C THR A 94 -10.36 -1.23 14.59
N ALA A 95 -9.46 -0.34 15.02
CA ALA A 95 -9.57 1.10 14.82
C ALA A 95 -8.22 1.71 14.41
N ALA A 96 -8.27 2.76 13.64
CA ALA A 96 -7.11 3.52 13.22
C ALA A 96 -6.46 4.24 14.41
N PRO A 97 -5.11 4.41 14.44
CA PRO A 97 -4.44 5.19 15.47
C PRO A 97 -4.79 6.68 15.34
N GLN A 98 -4.72 7.42 16.45
CA GLN A 98 -5.00 8.86 16.48
C GLN A 98 -3.85 9.70 15.86
N SER A 99 -2.65 9.16 15.75
CA SER A 99 -1.44 9.87 15.32
C SER A 99 -0.42 8.94 14.67
N GLY A 100 0.70 9.52 14.25
CA GLY A 100 1.79 8.75 13.64
C GLY A 100 1.70 8.65 12.12
N TYR A 101 0.80 9.40 11.50
CA TYR A 101 0.63 9.46 10.05
C TYR A 101 1.74 10.26 9.39
N VAL A 102 2.23 9.75 8.29
CA VAL A 102 3.20 10.40 7.42
C VAL A 102 2.72 10.29 5.97
N THR A 103 3.20 11.18 5.13
CA THR A 103 2.95 11.18 3.69
C THR A 103 4.29 11.20 2.94
N ASP A 104 4.26 11.04 1.63
CA ASP A 104 5.47 11.05 0.81
C ASP A 104 6.18 12.41 0.88
N GLN A 105 7.49 12.39 1.09
CA GLN A 105 8.33 13.57 1.25
C GLN A 105 9.45 13.58 0.22
N VAL A 106 10.06 14.74 0.04
CA VAL A 106 11.29 14.86 -0.75
C VAL A 106 12.38 13.99 -0.11
N ASP A 107 13.27 13.51 -0.96
CA ASP A 107 14.48 12.82 -0.51
C ASP A 107 15.14 13.58 0.65
N SER A 108 15.33 12.88 1.76
CA SER A 108 16.18 13.37 2.85
C SER A 108 17.66 13.24 2.43
N THR A 109 18.56 13.63 3.27
CA THR A 109 20.01 13.55 2.99
C THR A 109 20.57 12.15 3.31
N ASP A 110 19.84 11.09 3.00
CA ASP A 110 20.36 9.73 3.11
C ASP A 110 21.16 9.31 1.85
N ASP A 111 21.58 8.06 1.78
CA ASP A 111 22.50 7.58 0.74
C ASP A 111 21.81 7.15 -0.57
N ASP A 112 20.48 7.23 -0.67
CA ASP A 112 19.77 6.96 -1.91
C ASP A 112 19.26 8.28 -2.54
N ALA A 113 18.86 8.26 -3.77
CA ALA A 113 18.36 9.44 -4.49
C ALA A 113 16.84 9.35 -4.71
N GLU A 114 16.16 8.53 -3.91
CA GLU A 114 14.72 8.30 -4.03
C GLU A 114 13.94 9.17 -3.02
N PRO A 115 12.72 9.57 -3.34
CA PRO A 115 11.86 10.24 -2.36
C PRO A 115 11.59 9.37 -1.13
N ASP A 116 11.45 10.00 0.02
CA ASP A 116 11.04 9.35 1.27
C ASP A 116 9.56 8.97 1.22
N TYR A 117 9.25 7.84 0.58
CA TYR A 117 7.87 7.35 0.53
C TYR A 117 7.36 6.95 1.92
N ALA A 118 6.08 7.17 2.17
CA ALA A 118 5.46 7.00 3.49
C ALA A 118 5.69 5.59 4.09
N PHE A 119 5.70 4.54 3.26
CA PHE A 119 5.90 3.15 3.71
C PHE A 119 7.33 2.82 4.13
N VAL A 120 8.30 3.67 3.88
CA VAL A 120 9.72 3.43 4.23
C VAL A 120 10.27 4.42 5.26
N GLN A 121 9.58 5.51 5.57
CA GLN A 121 10.07 6.54 6.51
C GLN A 121 10.30 6.03 7.94
N ARG A 122 9.68 4.92 8.33
CA ARG A 122 9.90 4.27 9.63
C ARG A 122 10.58 2.92 9.49
N GLY A 123 11.43 2.79 8.49
CA GLY A 123 12.07 1.56 8.07
C GLY A 123 11.31 0.87 6.94
N THR A 124 12.04 0.16 6.09
CA THR A 124 11.47 -0.58 4.96
C THR A 124 10.43 -1.60 5.41
N TRP A 125 9.41 -1.84 4.60
CA TRP A 125 8.41 -2.88 4.82
C TRP A 125 8.96 -4.31 4.62
N TYR A 126 10.23 -4.42 4.19
CA TYR A 126 10.91 -5.66 3.86
C TYR A 126 12.33 -5.71 4.43
N ASP A 127 12.86 -6.92 4.56
CA ASP A 127 14.29 -7.21 4.71
C ASP A 127 14.86 -7.65 3.35
N TYR A 128 16.02 -7.13 3.00
CA TYR A 128 16.70 -7.50 1.76
C TYR A 128 18.00 -8.26 2.06
N ASN A 129 18.10 -9.48 1.55
CA ASN A 129 19.29 -10.29 1.68
C ASN A 129 20.25 -10.01 0.49
N VAL A 130 21.35 -9.33 0.77
CA VAL A 130 22.33 -8.92 -0.25
C VAL A 130 23.06 -10.10 -0.91
N MET A 131 23.11 -11.27 -0.27
CA MET A 131 23.79 -12.47 -0.81
C MET A 131 22.89 -13.26 -1.76
N THR A 132 21.61 -13.34 -1.46
CA THR A 132 20.63 -14.10 -2.25
C THR A 132 19.77 -13.21 -3.13
N HIS A 133 19.84 -11.90 -2.95
CA HIS A 133 18.99 -10.90 -3.61
C HIS A 133 17.49 -11.12 -3.37
N VAL A 134 17.14 -11.73 -2.23
CA VAL A 134 15.74 -12.00 -1.84
C VAL A 134 15.24 -10.90 -0.93
N LEU A 135 14.05 -10.40 -1.26
CA LEU A 135 13.27 -9.47 -0.47
C LEU A 135 12.22 -10.26 0.33
N THR A 136 12.18 -10.07 1.65
CA THR A 136 11.23 -10.75 2.54
C THR A 136 10.39 -9.72 3.29
N PRO A 137 9.05 -9.74 3.18
CA PRO A 137 8.19 -8.83 3.93
C PRO A 137 8.36 -9.01 5.45
N LYS A 138 8.39 -7.88 6.18
CA LYS A 138 8.44 -7.87 7.64
C LYS A 138 7.08 -8.15 8.30
N ASN A 139 6.03 -8.25 7.51
CA ASN A 139 4.64 -8.44 7.97
C ASN A 139 4.17 -7.37 8.98
N GLN A 140 4.71 -6.17 8.87
CA GLN A 140 4.28 -5.01 9.65
C GLN A 140 2.88 -4.57 9.23
N VAL A 141 2.10 -4.07 10.19
CA VAL A 141 0.76 -3.55 9.95
C VAL A 141 0.81 -2.04 9.84
N TYR A 142 0.22 -1.53 8.77
CA TYR A 142 0.05 -0.11 8.51
C TYR A 142 -1.43 0.25 8.54
N VAL A 143 -1.73 1.51 8.81
CA VAL A 143 -3.05 2.09 8.54
C VAL A 143 -2.90 3.17 7.49
N VAL A 144 -3.68 3.07 6.43
CA VAL A 144 -3.77 4.04 5.34
C VAL A 144 -5.06 4.83 5.52
N ARG A 145 -4.95 6.16 5.63
CA ARG A 145 -6.06 7.08 5.47
C ARG A 145 -6.16 7.43 3.99
N ALA A 146 -7.18 6.92 3.32
CA ALA A 146 -7.36 7.03 1.88
C ALA A 146 -7.89 8.43 1.46
N THR A 147 -7.89 8.71 0.16
CA THR A 147 -8.38 9.97 -0.44
C THR A 147 -9.79 10.34 0.00
N GLY A 148 -10.68 9.38 0.16
CA GLY A 148 -12.05 9.58 0.65
C GLY A 148 -12.17 9.73 2.17
N GLY A 149 -11.07 9.71 2.92
CA GLY A 149 -11.06 9.79 4.38
C GLY A 149 -11.36 8.47 5.09
N ALA A 150 -11.59 7.39 4.38
CA ALA A 150 -11.72 6.05 4.97
C ALA A 150 -10.36 5.52 5.43
N TYR A 151 -10.38 4.65 6.44
CA TYR A 151 -9.18 4.04 6.99
C TYR A 151 -9.12 2.56 6.63
N TYR A 152 -7.96 2.12 6.19
CA TYR A 152 -7.68 0.73 5.84
C TYR A 152 -6.44 0.25 6.59
N LYS A 153 -6.53 -0.90 7.27
CA LYS A 153 -5.34 -1.62 7.71
C LYS A 153 -4.75 -2.39 6.54
N LEU A 154 -3.42 -2.41 6.45
CA LEU A 154 -2.68 -3.01 5.36
C LEU A 154 -1.44 -3.71 5.88
N GLN A 155 -1.14 -4.89 5.36
CA GLN A 155 0.04 -5.67 5.69
C GLN A 155 0.66 -6.24 4.42
N MET A 156 1.92 -5.89 4.15
CA MET A 156 2.67 -6.47 3.04
C MET A 156 3.03 -7.92 3.37
N THR A 157 2.69 -8.85 2.48
CA THR A 157 2.84 -10.29 2.72
C THR A 157 3.66 -11.02 1.65
N GLY A 158 3.95 -10.40 0.53
CA GLY A 158 4.71 -11.01 -0.56
C GLY A 158 5.30 -9.99 -1.54
N TYR A 159 6.19 -10.48 -2.41
CA TYR A 159 6.85 -9.69 -3.46
C TYR A 159 7.08 -10.49 -4.74
N TYR A 160 6.80 -11.77 -4.72
CA TYR A 160 7.05 -12.69 -5.82
C TYR A 160 5.74 -13.32 -6.30
N ASP A 161 5.67 -13.63 -7.60
CA ASP A 161 4.59 -14.42 -8.14
C ASP A 161 4.76 -15.92 -7.82
N MET A 162 3.84 -16.75 -8.28
CA MET A 162 3.89 -18.21 -8.07
C MET A 162 5.07 -18.89 -8.77
N ALA A 163 5.65 -18.25 -9.79
CA ALA A 163 6.86 -18.73 -10.48
C ALA A 163 8.15 -18.24 -9.82
N GLY A 164 8.07 -17.40 -8.78
CA GLY A 164 9.21 -16.81 -8.11
C GLY A 164 9.75 -15.54 -8.77
N SER A 165 9.01 -14.96 -9.72
CA SER A 165 9.39 -13.68 -10.36
C SER A 165 9.15 -12.52 -9.41
N SER A 166 10.12 -11.61 -9.31
CA SER A 166 10.05 -10.42 -8.46
C SER A 166 9.20 -9.30 -9.08
N GLY A 167 8.72 -8.37 -8.25
CA GLY A 167 7.91 -7.24 -8.70
C GLY A 167 6.41 -7.51 -8.66
N TYR A 168 5.99 -8.45 -7.82
CA TYR A 168 4.59 -8.78 -7.56
C TYR A 168 4.24 -8.54 -6.09
N PRO A 169 4.32 -7.28 -5.60
CA PRO A 169 3.94 -6.99 -4.23
C PRO A 169 2.53 -7.50 -3.94
N THR A 170 2.42 -8.20 -2.81
CA THR A 170 1.17 -8.78 -2.33
C THR A 170 0.89 -8.24 -0.95
N PHE A 171 -0.32 -7.82 -0.70
CA PHE A 171 -0.73 -7.28 0.60
C PHE A 171 -2.15 -7.67 0.96
N ARG A 172 -2.37 -7.85 2.26
CA ARG A 172 -3.68 -8.03 2.87
C ARG A 172 -4.17 -6.68 3.37
N TRP A 173 -5.45 -6.39 3.20
CA TRP A 173 -6.04 -5.16 3.70
C TRP A 173 -7.53 -5.30 4.01
N ALA A 174 -8.04 -4.43 4.86
CA ALA A 174 -9.44 -4.35 5.23
C ALA A 174 -9.75 -2.95 5.77
N THR A 175 -11.02 -2.56 5.78
CA THR A 175 -11.45 -1.34 6.49
C THR A 175 -11.23 -1.47 7.99
N VAL A 176 -10.94 -0.34 8.63
CA VAL A 176 -10.96 -0.21 10.10
C VAL A 176 -11.76 1.03 10.48
N ALA A 177 -12.25 1.06 11.72
CA ALA A 177 -12.92 2.23 12.24
C ALA A 177 -11.98 3.45 12.26
N ALA A 178 -12.54 4.65 12.11
CA ALA A 178 -11.79 5.89 12.32
C ALA A 178 -11.23 5.95 13.75
N PRO A 179 -10.22 6.80 14.01
CA PRO A 179 -9.69 7.03 15.35
C PRO A 179 -10.81 7.44 16.33
N GLN A 180 -10.76 6.90 17.54
CA GLN A 180 -11.72 7.21 18.62
C GLN A 180 -11.16 8.26 19.55
#